data_3a2b728f1fbe9ae7a2fd4c1b548952e9
#
_entry.id   3a2b728f1fbe9ae7a2fd4c1b548952e9
#
_cell.length_a   1.000
_cell.length_b   1.000
_cell.length_c   1.000
_cell.angle_alpha   90.00
_cell.angle_beta   90.00
_cell.angle_gamma   90.00
#
_symmetry.space_group_name_H-M   'P 1'
#
loop_
_entity.id
_entity.type
_entity.pdbx_description
1 polymer ?
#
loop_
_entity_poly.entity_id
_entity_poly.type
_entity_poly.pdbx_seq_one_letter_code
_entity_poly.pdbx_strand_id
1 'polypeptide(L)'
;LMALSDDVGKTWRASEPLIGFGNIQPAVLERRDGTLVAYMRENGTLEKVRVAESGDGGETWGEVGVAELSNPGSGLDSLRLANGHWILVHNDTVDGRSSLAVSLSEDEGRTWPFVRHLERQASGSYHYPAVIQGADGTIHAVYSYFVEGGKSMKHAAFDEAWVRAGDAP
;
A
#
# COMPACT_ATOMS: atom_id res chain seq x y z
N LEU A 1 -7.68 -7.44 -14.01
CA LEU A 1 -7.54 -6.41 -15.06
C LEU A 1 -7.24 -5.07 -14.42
N MET A 2 -6.41 -4.25 -15.09
CA MET A 2 -6.26 -2.83 -14.81
C MET A 2 -7.05 -2.03 -15.84
N ALA A 3 -7.58 -0.88 -15.46
CA ALA A 3 -8.21 0.06 -16.40
C ALA A 3 -7.17 1.11 -16.79
N LEU A 4 -6.99 1.33 -18.07
CA LEU A 4 -5.99 2.24 -18.65
C LEU A 4 -6.67 3.37 -19.41
N SER A 5 -6.17 4.59 -19.28
CA SER A 5 -6.65 5.76 -20.00
C SER A 5 -5.47 6.62 -20.46
N ASP A 6 -5.44 6.97 -21.74
CA ASP A 6 -4.41 7.83 -22.34
C ASP A 6 -4.91 9.27 -22.57
N ASP A 7 -6.16 9.57 -22.17
CA ASP A 7 -6.85 10.84 -22.43
C ASP A 7 -7.46 11.47 -21.16
N VAL A 8 -6.79 11.24 -20.03
CA VAL A 8 -7.20 11.79 -18.70
C VAL A 8 -8.59 11.31 -18.27
N GLY A 9 -8.85 10.02 -18.49
CA GLY A 9 -10.07 9.36 -18.01
C GLY A 9 -11.32 9.57 -18.88
N LYS A 10 -11.19 10.08 -20.11
CA LYS A 10 -12.33 10.23 -21.05
C LYS A 10 -12.71 8.91 -21.69
N THR A 11 -11.71 8.11 -22.06
CA THR A 11 -11.90 6.76 -22.55
C THR A 11 -11.05 5.76 -21.77
N TRP A 12 -11.49 4.51 -21.71
CA TRP A 12 -10.86 3.47 -20.93
C TRP A 12 -10.75 2.18 -21.72
N ARG A 13 -9.63 1.49 -21.57
CA ARG A 13 -9.40 0.13 -22.06
C ARG A 13 -8.92 -0.75 -20.93
N ALA A 14 -9.07 -2.06 -21.06
CA ALA A 14 -8.61 -3.02 -20.09
C ALA A 14 -7.20 -3.51 -20.44
N SER A 15 -6.37 -3.76 -19.43
CA SER A 15 -5.13 -4.51 -19.59
C SER A 15 -5.41 -5.99 -19.87
N GLU A 16 -4.38 -6.75 -20.23
CA GLU A 16 -4.43 -8.19 -20.10
C GLU A 16 -4.66 -8.59 -18.63
N PRO A 17 -5.29 -9.76 -18.38
CA PRO A 17 -5.51 -10.25 -17.04
C PRO A 17 -4.20 -10.46 -16.27
N LEU A 18 -4.12 -9.97 -15.02
CA LEU A 18 -3.04 -10.38 -14.11
C LEU A 18 -3.29 -11.85 -13.71
N ILE A 19 -2.29 -12.68 -13.97
CA ILE A 19 -2.36 -14.11 -13.65
C ILE A 19 -1.84 -14.32 -12.23
N GLY A 20 -2.73 -14.75 -11.34
CA GLY A 20 -2.43 -15.04 -9.95
C GLY A 20 -3.70 -15.32 -9.15
N PHE A 21 -3.54 -15.98 -8.01
CA PHE A 21 -4.64 -16.29 -7.11
C PHE A 21 -4.64 -15.30 -5.92
N GLY A 22 -5.82 -14.83 -5.55
CA GLY A 22 -6.01 -14.03 -4.35
C GLY A 22 -5.52 -12.57 -4.44
N ASN A 23 -5.17 -12.08 -5.62
CA ASN A 23 -4.69 -10.70 -5.82
C ASN A 23 -5.83 -9.75 -6.17
N ILE A 24 -6.15 -8.84 -5.26
CA ILE A 24 -7.21 -7.84 -5.43
C ILE A 24 -6.79 -6.45 -4.91
N GLN A 25 -7.53 -5.41 -5.27
CA GLN A 25 -7.37 -4.03 -4.78
C GLN A 25 -5.93 -3.50 -4.95
N PRO A 26 -5.44 -3.31 -6.18
CA PRO A 26 -4.09 -2.83 -6.43
C PRO A 26 -3.92 -1.35 -6.06
N ALA A 27 -2.77 -1.02 -5.47
CA ALA A 27 -2.17 0.31 -5.44
C ALA A 27 -0.93 0.28 -6.33
N VAL A 28 -0.81 1.23 -7.28
CA VAL A 28 0.23 1.19 -8.32
C VAL A 28 1.20 2.35 -8.16
N LEU A 29 2.49 2.03 -8.18
CA LEU A 29 3.58 3.00 -8.20
C LEU A 29 4.44 2.81 -9.47
N GLU A 30 5.10 3.88 -9.88
CA GLU A 30 6.00 3.89 -11.03
C GLU A 30 7.43 4.12 -10.58
N ARG A 31 8.35 3.23 -10.98
CA ARG A 31 9.81 3.40 -10.82
C ARG A 31 10.33 4.46 -11.78
N ARG A 32 11.55 4.92 -11.55
CA ARG A 32 12.22 5.91 -12.42
C ARG A 32 12.48 5.39 -13.82
N ASP A 33 12.59 4.07 -14.00
CA ASP A 33 12.78 3.43 -15.30
C ASP A 33 11.46 3.22 -16.09
N GLY A 34 10.32 3.65 -15.52
CA GLY A 34 8.99 3.49 -16.12
C GLY A 34 8.29 2.18 -15.77
N THR A 35 8.92 1.29 -15.02
CA THR A 35 8.29 0.06 -14.54
C THR A 35 7.17 0.38 -13.57
N LEU A 36 5.97 -0.10 -13.85
CA LEU A 36 4.85 -0.04 -12.91
C LEU A 36 4.92 -1.22 -11.93
N VAL A 37 4.68 -0.96 -10.66
CA VAL A 37 4.62 -1.95 -9.59
C VAL A 37 3.27 -1.88 -8.91
N ALA A 38 2.50 -2.95 -8.97
CA ALA A 38 1.20 -3.08 -8.31
C ALA A 38 1.36 -3.86 -7.00
N TYR A 39 1.12 -3.19 -5.87
CA TYR A 39 0.97 -3.84 -4.57
C TYR A 39 -0.51 -4.15 -4.35
N MET A 40 -0.82 -5.39 -4.00
CA MET A 40 -2.19 -5.86 -3.94
C MET A 40 -2.48 -6.56 -2.61
N ARG A 41 -3.73 -6.44 -2.18
CA ARG A 41 -4.26 -7.20 -1.06
C ARG A 41 -4.18 -8.70 -1.37
N GLU A 42 -3.74 -9.48 -0.41
CA GLU A 42 -3.88 -10.93 -0.39
C GLU A 42 -5.33 -11.31 -0.05
N ASN A 43 -5.92 -12.20 -0.82
CA ASN A 43 -7.24 -12.77 -0.54
C ASN A 43 -7.22 -14.31 -0.66
N GLY A 44 -6.09 -14.89 -0.32
CA GLY A 44 -5.81 -16.33 -0.27
C GLY A 44 -5.28 -16.73 1.09
N THR A 45 -4.19 -17.46 1.12
CA THR A 45 -3.59 -18.05 2.33
C THR A 45 -2.10 -17.76 2.51
N LEU A 46 -1.53 -16.84 1.73
CA LEU A 46 -0.09 -16.56 1.77
C LEU A 46 0.30 -15.51 2.83
N GLU A 47 -0.67 -14.77 3.37
CA GLU A 47 -0.49 -13.78 4.44
C GLU A 47 0.56 -12.69 4.11
N LYS A 48 0.76 -12.41 2.81
CA LYS A 48 1.75 -11.49 2.27
C LYS A 48 1.11 -10.51 1.28
N VAL A 49 1.64 -9.31 1.21
CA VAL A 49 1.31 -8.37 0.13
C VAL A 49 1.64 -9.02 -1.21
N ARG A 50 0.70 -9.01 -2.14
CA ARG A 50 0.91 -9.49 -3.51
C ARG A 50 1.54 -8.39 -4.35
N VAL A 51 2.42 -8.77 -5.27
CA VAL A 51 3.11 -7.82 -6.14
C VAL A 51 3.20 -8.34 -7.58
N ALA A 52 3.01 -7.42 -8.54
CA ALA A 52 3.26 -7.68 -9.95
C ALA A 52 3.89 -6.44 -10.60
N GLU A 53 4.66 -6.63 -11.66
CA GLU A 53 5.35 -5.56 -12.38
C GLU A 53 4.92 -5.53 -13.85
N SER A 54 4.89 -4.33 -14.42
CA SER A 54 4.62 -4.09 -15.83
C SER A 54 5.70 -3.17 -16.40
N GLY A 55 6.28 -3.55 -17.54
CA GLY A 55 7.26 -2.76 -18.28
C GLY A 55 6.69 -2.05 -19.52
N ASP A 56 5.39 -2.11 -19.76
CA ASP A 56 4.72 -1.62 -20.96
C ASP A 56 3.55 -0.66 -20.67
N GLY A 57 3.64 0.08 -19.56
CA GLY A 57 2.61 1.05 -19.18
C GLY A 57 1.32 0.42 -18.65
N GLY A 58 1.38 -0.85 -18.18
CA GLY A 58 0.25 -1.53 -17.58
C GLY A 58 -0.59 -2.37 -18.54
N GLU A 59 -0.18 -2.50 -19.80
CA GLU A 59 -0.86 -3.34 -20.80
C GLU A 59 -0.79 -4.81 -20.43
N THR A 60 0.43 -5.27 -20.09
CA THR A 60 0.67 -6.61 -19.58
C THR A 60 1.38 -6.57 -18.23
N TRP A 61 1.18 -7.61 -17.44
CA TRP A 61 1.74 -7.75 -16.10
C TRP A 61 2.44 -9.09 -15.95
N GLY A 62 3.58 -9.08 -15.31
CA GLY A 62 4.30 -10.30 -14.94
C GLY A 62 3.50 -11.18 -13.98
N GLU A 63 4.06 -12.34 -13.66
CA GLU A 63 3.46 -13.26 -12.68
C GLU A 63 3.29 -12.57 -11.32
N VAL A 64 2.14 -12.78 -10.69
CA VAL A 64 1.85 -12.22 -9.38
C VAL A 64 2.63 -12.97 -8.31
N GLY A 65 3.65 -12.33 -7.77
CA GLY A 65 4.46 -12.81 -6.66
C GLY A 65 3.99 -12.32 -5.29
N VAL A 66 4.91 -12.36 -4.33
CA VAL A 66 4.74 -11.86 -2.96
C VAL A 66 5.86 -10.89 -2.59
N ALA A 67 5.51 -9.81 -1.89
CA ALA A 67 6.49 -8.97 -1.21
C ALA A 67 6.83 -9.56 0.17
N GLU A 68 7.91 -9.09 0.80
CA GLU A 68 8.26 -9.51 2.17
C GLU A 68 7.27 -9.03 3.23
N LEU A 69 6.47 -8.02 2.91
CA LEU A 69 5.48 -7.40 3.80
C LEU A 69 4.30 -8.33 4.07
N SER A 70 3.88 -8.39 5.34
CA SER A 70 2.71 -9.16 5.74
C SER A 70 1.40 -8.48 5.31
N ASN A 71 0.36 -9.29 5.08
CA ASN A 71 -0.99 -8.84 4.80
C ASN A 71 -2.02 -9.89 5.23
N PRO A 72 -2.93 -9.59 6.17
CA PRO A 72 -3.92 -10.52 6.71
C PRO A 72 -5.20 -10.60 5.83
N GLY A 73 -5.10 -10.33 4.56
CA GLY A 73 -6.29 -10.19 3.72
C GLY A 73 -6.98 -8.83 3.87
N SER A 74 -6.21 -7.74 3.93
CA SER A 74 -6.72 -6.38 4.09
C SER A 74 -6.26 -5.43 3.00
N GLY A 75 -7.08 -4.40 2.73
CA GLY A 75 -6.72 -3.32 1.80
C GLY A 75 -5.49 -2.57 2.27
N LEU A 76 -4.71 -2.09 1.31
CA LEU A 76 -3.52 -1.26 1.51
C LEU A 76 -3.56 -0.07 0.54
N ASP A 77 -2.70 0.91 0.77
CA ASP A 77 -2.46 1.98 -0.19
C ASP A 77 -0.99 2.35 -0.23
N SER A 78 -0.54 2.89 -1.34
CA SER A 78 0.87 3.23 -1.57
C SER A 78 1.03 4.62 -2.16
N LEU A 79 2.15 5.26 -1.87
CA LEU A 79 2.47 6.62 -2.28
C LEU A 79 3.95 6.73 -2.63
N ARG A 80 4.26 7.36 -3.78
CA ARG A 80 5.59 7.87 -4.08
C ARG A 80 5.71 9.30 -3.56
N LEU A 81 6.66 9.53 -2.66
CA LEU A 81 6.96 10.84 -2.10
C LEU A 81 7.67 11.73 -3.12
N ALA A 82 7.64 13.05 -2.90
CA ALA A 82 8.28 14.04 -3.76
C ALA A 82 9.81 13.82 -3.92
N ASN A 83 10.47 13.23 -2.92
CA ASN A 83 11.89 12.85 -2.99
C ASN A 83 12.16 11.53 -3.71
N GLY A 84 11.10 10.81 -4.12
CA GLY A 84 11.17 9.53 -4.83
C GLY A 84 11.14 8.29 -3.93
N HIS A 85 11.15 8.42 -2.62
CA HIS A 85 10.94 7.30 -1.69
C HIS A 85 9.49 6.82 -1.74
N TRP A 86 9.25 5.58 -1.36
CA TRP A 86 7.93 4.98 -1.39
C TRP A 86 7.39 4.70 0.01
N ILE A 87 6.11 4.95 0.19
CA ILE A 87 5.35 4.62 1.39
C ILE A 87 4.32 3.55 1.04
N LEU A 88 4.17 2.56 1.91
CA LEU A 88 3.06 1.61 1.91
C LEU A 88 2.37 1.66 3.27
N VAL A 89 1.05 1.88 3.29
CA VAL A 89 0.23 1.82 4.51
C VAL A 89 -0.59 0.55 4.46
N HIS A 90 -0.37 -0.34 5.43
CA HIS A 90 -0.94 -1.68 5.43
C HIS A 90 -1.10 -2.25 6.83
N ASN A 91 -1.90 -3.30 6.97
CA ASN A 91 -1.86 -4.12 8.17
C ASN A 91 -0.68 -5.09 8.06
N ASP A 92 0.25 -5.02 9.01
CA ASP A 92 1.49 -5.81 9.03
C ASP A 92 1.37 -7.11 9.85
N THR A 93 0.15 -7.54 10.08
CA THR A 93 -0.21 -8.80 10.74
C THR A 93 -0.38 -9.93 9.73
N VAL A 94 -0.40 -11.16 10.19
CA VAL A 94 -0.78 -12.35 9.42
C VAL A 94 -2.24 -12.71 9.62
N ASP A 95 -2.82 -12.27 10.74
CA ASP A 95 -4.24 -12.46 11.08
C ASP A 95 -4.83 -11.20 11.71
N GLY A 96 -6.10 -10.91 11.39
CA GLY A 96 -6.81 -9.76 11.90
C GLY A 96 -6.26 -8.42 11.40
N ARG A 97 -6.75 -7.31 11.98
CA ARG A 97 -6.39 -5.94 11.57
C ARG A 97 -6.10 -5.06 12.78
N SER A 98 -5.50 -5.64 13.81
CA SER A 98 -5.20 -4.97 15.10
C SER A 98 -3.96 -4.06 15.04
N SER A 99 -3.28 -4.04 13.90
CA SER A 99 -2.13 -3.17 13.62
C SER A 99 -2.30 -2.49 12.28
N LEU A 100 -1.85 -1.24 12.15
CA LEU A 100 -1.74 -0.49 10.92
C LEU A 100 -0.38 0.18 10.88
N ALA A 101 0.46 -0.24 9.95
CA ALA A 101 1.83 0.21 9.81
C ALA A 101 2.03 1.08 8.56
N VAL A 102 3.03 1.94 8.63
CA VAL A 102 3.64 2.64 7.50
C VAL A 102 5.01 2.03 7.27
N SER A 103 5.21 1.45 6.11
CA SER A 103 6.51 0.97 5.64
C SER A 103 7.11 1.95 4.64
N LEU A 104 8.42 2.23 4.75
CA LEU A 104 9.14 3.16 3.88
C LEU A 104 10.25 2.41 3.14
N SER A 105 10.32 2.65 1.83
CA SER A 105 11.37 2.17 0.92
C SER A 105 12.12 3.35 0.30
N GLU A 106 13.45 3.25 0.23
CA GLU A 106 14.33 4.23 -0.44
C GLU A 106 14.80 3.76 -1.82
N ASP A 107 14.50 2.50 -2.16
CA ASP A 107 15.01 1.79 -3.35
C ASP A 107 13.87 1.35 -4.30
N GLU A 108 12.80 2.16 -4.36
CA GLU A 108 11.66 1.95 -5.26
C GLU A 108 10.96 0.60 -5.02
N GLY A 109 10.78 0.25 -3.73
CA GLY A 109 10.02 -0.91 -3.29
C GLY A 109 10.76 -2.25 -3.34
N ARG A 110 12.09 -2.24 -3.52
CA ARG A 110 12.90 -3.46 -3.46
C ARG A 110 13.11 -3.93 -2.03
N THR A 111 13.30 -2.98 -1.10
CA THR A 111 13.36 -3.26 0.34
C THR A 111 12.52 -2.25 1.13
N TRP A 112 12.10 -2.65 2.35
CA TRP A 112 11.25 -1.86 3.23
C TRP A 112 11.83 -1.83 4.65
N PRO A 113 13.02 -1.20 4.85
CA PRO A 113 13.77 -1.28 6.10
C PRO A 113 13.18 -0.46 7.25
N PHE A 114 12.34 0.52 6.97
CA PHE A 114 11.76 1.39 7.99
C PHE A 114 10.27 1.09 8.13
N VAL A 115 9.84 0.85 9.36
CA VAL A 115 8.45 0.58 9.68
C VAL A 115 8.07 1.33 10.95
N ARG A 116 6.92 1.98 10.94
CA ARG A 116 6.31 2.57 12.15
C ARG A 116 4.80 2.40 12.15
N HIS A 117 4.25 2.16 13.33
CA HIS A 117 2.83 1.93 13.47
C HIS A 117 2.05 3.22 13.69
N LEU A 118 0.97 3.40 12.91
CA LEU A 118 -0.07 4.38 13.19
C LEU A 118 -0.96 3.90 14.33
N GLU A 119 -1.21 2.60 14.34
CA GLU A 119 -2.07 1.93 15.31
C GLU A 119 -1.53 0.54 15.65
N ARG A 120 -1.60 0.16 16.91
CA ARG A 120 -1.24 -1.17 17.38
C ARG A 120 -1.96 -1.48 18.70
N GLN A 121 -3.19 -1.99 18.62
CA GLN A 121 -4.02 -2.31 19.78
C GLN A 121 -4.75 -3.63 19.55
N ALA A 122 -4.59 -4.59 20.43
CA ALA A 122 -5.15 -5.92 20.30
C ALA A 122 -6.69 -5.94 20.12
N SER A 123 -7.40 -4.99 20.74
CA SER A 123 -8.85 -4.83 20.60
C SER A 123 -9.28 -3.93 19.44
N GLY A 124 -8.31 -3.33 18.72
CA GLY A 124 -8.57 -2.45 17.57
C GLY A 124 -8.74 -3.20 16.28
N SER A 125 -9.35 -2.55 15.28
CA SER A 125 -9.43 -3.05 13.92
C SER A 125 -9.38 -1.88 12.94
N TYR A 126 -8.38 -1.88 12.06
CA TYR A 126 -8.04 -0.76 11.18
C TYR A 126 -8.14 -1.19 9.73
N HIS A 127 -8.86 -0.41 8.88
CA HIS A 127 -9.25 -0.86 7.56
C HIS A 127 -9.05 0.22 6.51
N TYR A 128 -8.74 -0.22 5.31
CA TYR A 128 -8.79 0.57 4.08
C TYR A 128 -8.09 1.93 4.22
N PRO A 129 -6.78 1.94 4.45
CA PRO A 129 -6.03 3.18 4.44
C PRO A 129 -6.07 3.82 3.05
N ALA A 130 -6.01 5.16 3.04
CA ALA A 130 -5.66 5.96 1.87
C ALA A 130 -4.59 6.96 2.29
N VAL A 131 -3.58 7.20 1.44
CA VAL A 131 -2.43 8.04 1.76
C VAL A 131 -2.12 9.03 0.64
N ILE A 132 -1.80 10.26 1.02
CA ILE A 132 -1.36 11.32 0.11
C ILE A 132 -0.21 12.12 0.74
N GLN A 133 0.53 12.88 -0.08
CA GLN A 133 1.47 13.89 0.39
C GLN A 133 0.95 15.29 0.03
N GLY A 134 0.88 16.16 1.01
CA GLY A 134 0.58 17.58 0.83
C GLY A 134 1.72 18.34 0.14
N ALA A 135 1.43 19.51 -0.39
CA ALA A 135 2.43 20.37 -1.03
C ALA A 135 3.52 20.85 -0.06
N ASP A 136 3.26 20.85 1.23
CA ASP A 136 4.19 21.17 2.31
C ASP A 136 5.09 19.99 2.70
N GLY A 137 4.94 18.82 2.05
CA GLY A 137 5.68 17.59 2.33
C GLY A 137 5.03 16.71 3.41
N THR A 138 4.01 17.18 4.11
CA THR A 138 3.29 16.40 5.12
C THR A 138 2.60 15.21 4.46
N ILE A 139 2.73 14.03 5.07
CA ILE A 139 2.04 12.81 4.66
C ILE A 139 0.76 12.70 5.47
N HIS A 140 -0.36 12.48 4.77
CA HIS A 140 -1.67 12.34 5.37
C HIS A 140 -2.21 10.94 5.08
N ALA A 141 -2.58 10.20 6.13
CA ALA A 141 -3.28 8.93 6.01
C ALA A 141 -4.66 9.01 6.64
N VAL A 142 -5.66 8.44 5.98
CA VAL A 142 -7.01 8.26 6.53
C VAL A 142 -7.38 6.78 6.49
N TYR A 143 -8.06 6.29 7.50
CA TYR A 143 -8.43 4.88 7.62
C TYR A 143 -9.64 4.68 8.53
N SER A 144 -10.34 3.56 8.37
CA SER A 144 -11.39 3.16 9.30
C SER A 144 -10.77 2.76 10.64
N TYR A 145 -11.26 3.35 11.70
CA TYR A 145 -10.77 3.20 13.06
C TYR A 145 -11.87 2.59 13.94
N PHE A 146 -11.74 1.31 14.29
CA PHE A 146 -12.70 0.56 15.10
C PHE A 146 -12.02 0.15 16.39
N VAL A 147 -12.55 0.64 17.51
CA VAL A 147 -12.07 0.36 18.86
C VAL A 147 -13.24 0.13 19.80
N GLU A 148 -12.95 -0.29 21.01
CA GLU A 148 -13.98 -0.36 22.06
C GLU A 148 -14.64 1.03 22.21
N GLY A 149 -15.96 1.04 22.14
CA GLY A 149 -16.76 2.27 22.22
C GLY A 149 -17.17 2.89 20.89
N GLY A 150 -16.65 2.42 19.74
CA GLY A 150 -17.16 2.92 18.47
C GLY A 150 -16.38 2.63 17.20
N LYS A 151 -16.99 3.06 16.10
CA LYS A 151 -16.43 3.00 14.75
C LYS A 151 -16.40 4.42 14.19
N SER A 152 -15.26 4.81 13.64
CA SER A 152 -15.04 6.12 13.02
C SER A 152 -14.01 6.05 11.91
N MET A 153 -13.77 7.18 11.26
CA MET A 153 -12.59 7.42 10.45
C MET A 153 -11.56 8.16 11.29
N LYS A 154 -10.27 7.83 11.13
CA LYS A 154 -9.17 8.55 11.75
C LYS A 154 -8.25 9.11 10.67
N HIS A 155 -7.74 10.30 10.91
CA HIS A 155 -6.72 10.97 10.12
C HIS A 155 -5.43 11.04 10.93
N ALA A 156 -4.33 10.69 10.31
CA ALA A 156 -2.98 10.86 10.83
C ALA A 156 -2.18 11.77 9.89
N ALA A 157 -1.38 12.67 10.45
CA ALA A 157 -0.45 13.51 9.72
C ALA A 157 0.96 13.29 10.28
N PHE A 158 1.93 13.00 9.41
CA PHE A 158 3.31 12.69 9.78
C PHE A 158 4.27 13.06 8.64
N ASP A 159 5.56 12.90 8.86
CA ASP A 159 6.61 13.06 7.87
C ASP A 159 7.46 11.79 7.73
N GLU A 160 8.37 11.79 6.78
CA GLU A 160 9.29 10.66 6.57
C GLU A 160 10.20 10.43 7.78
N ALA A 161 10.64 11.49 8.48
CA ALA A 161 11.48 11.38 9.66
C ALA A 161 10.77 10.63 10.79
N TRP A 162 9.46 10.84 10.92
CA TRP A 162 8.63 10.10 11.85
C TRP A 162 8.63 8.59 11.53
N VAL A 163 8.50 8.19 10.25
CA VAL A 163 8.55 6.76 9.87
C VAL A 163 9.90 6.15 10.18
N ARG A 164 10.99 6.86 9.84
CA ARG A 164 12.37 6.41 10.08
C ARG A 164 12.71 6.20 11.54
N ALA A 165 12.12 6.97 12.41
CA ALA A 165 12.36 6.86 13.85
C ALA A 165 11.85 5.52 14.42
N GLY A 166 10.96 4.83 13.71
CA GLY A 166 10.35 3.58 14.19
C GLY A 166 9.44 3.78 15.39
N ASP A 167 8.98 2.68 15.96
CA ASP A 167 8.22 2.72 17.21
C ASP A 167 9.12 3.11 18.38
N ALA A 168 8.54 3.79 19.36
CA ALA A 168 9.23 4.00 20.65
C ALA A 168 9.45 2.64 21.33
N PRO A 169 10.58 2.46 22.00
CA PRO A 169 10.92 1.23 22.73
C PRO A 169 9.96 0.93 23.89
#